data_44f57fd1ca66ca47ef51a25111723742
#
_entry.id   44f57fd1ca66ca47ef51a25111723742
#
_cell.length_a   1.000
_cell.length_b   1.000
_cell.length_c   1.000
_cell.angle_alpha   90.00
_cell.angle_beta   90.00
_cell.angle_gamma   90.00
#
_symmetry.space_group_name_H-M   'P 1'
#
loop_
_entity.id
_entity.type
_entity.pdbx_description
1 polymer ?
#
loop_
_entity_poly.entity_id
_entity_poly.type
_entity_poly.pdbx_seq_one_letter_code
_entity_poly.pdbx_strand_id
1 'polypeptide(L)'
;MKKQLITLFFILQMLPGWSNSHATSITDSLLTVLSALPHDTTRLKTLHQIILTSQDTPLALKYAQQLYKEAKLQNNKLYICDGAYFQTLYYYNNDGEQDSISKWVNLLKPIAQSIQYWKVYFNSQKLLINTYVYNNQYEYAFNEASKMLEKAQSIKSVTGEASAYQCLANIYHETNRRKDEEKVLRKLYELFPQITHPGTQINILSQLITFSKQTKCYTDLETFLDKSKEVLDKMVHNNPAILKSISNQYLYVEIYYTYLYLETGNQKLAKEHYKKCSAYITPNSFLPYLVLYRNMAMEYHLTLKEYDTALAIADSAIRFVQENDFDISDYAKETGYKADILKEMERYTEALPLYEEIIQIEDSISDAISNQQLEEIKESYHLSQLILEQGQLKGYIQIIILVAVAVILMLYIMYTIRINRIRKELKSSERQTKEATRKTEEANEQKNRFLANMSHAIRVPLHSVVGFSQLI
;
A
#
# COMPACT_ATOMS: atom_id res chain seq x y z
N MET A 1 20.84 12.76 2.49
CA MET A 1 20.72 13.54 1.24
C MET A 1 21.08 12.77 -0.04
N LYS A 2 21.26 11.43 -0.02
CA LYS A 2 21.67 10.56 -1.15
C LYS A 2 20.56 10.21 -2.17
N LYS A 3 19.51 11.03 -2.38
CA LYS A 3 18.25 10.51 -2.92
C LYS A 3 17.58 11.33 -4.01
N GLN A 4 18.32 12.17 -4.74
CA GLN A 4 17.67 13.27 -5.41
C GLN A 4 17.38 13.08 -6.92
N LEU A 5 18.03 12.20 -7.65
CA LEU A 5 17.80 12.04 -9.10
C LEU A 5 16.89 10.87 -9.50
N ILE A 6 16.99 9.74 -8.85
CA ILE A 6 15.98 8.66 -8.94
C ILE A 6 14.61 9.19 -8.49
N THR A 7 14.62 10.17 -7.59
CA THR A 7 13.46 10.91 -7.10
C THR A 7 12.77 11.80 -8.13
N LEU A 8 13.37 12.09 -9.30
CA LEU A 8 12.69 12.88 -10.34
C LEU A 8 11.40 12.19 -10.80
N PHE A 9 11.42 10.88 -10.88
CA PHE A 9 10.23 10.06 -11.15
C PHE A 9 9.23 10.02 -9.97
N PHE A 10 9.74 10.13 -8.73
CA PHE A 10 8.92 10.00 -7.52
C PHE A 10 8.37 11.34 -7.00
N ILE A 11 9.04 12.46 -7.26
CA ILE A 11 8.73 13.76 -6.65
C ILE A 11 7.66 14.55 -7.39
N LEU A 12 7.36 14.21 -8.62
CA LEU A 12 6.15 14.71 -9.29
C LEU A 12 4.86 14.38 -8.53
N GLN A 13 4.94 13.58 -7.46
CA GLN A 13 3.77 13.14 -6.68
C GLN A 13 3.30 14.14 -5.64
N MET A 14 4.13 15.14 -5.31
CA MET A 14 3.77 16.12 -4.31
C MET A 14 3.66 17.50 -4.95
N LEU A 15 2.44 18.00 -5.04
CA LEU A 15 2.24 19.43 -5.13
C LEU A 15 2.79 20.01 -3.84
N PRO A 16 3.90 20.79 -3.85
CA PRO A 16 4.39 21.42 -2.64
C PRO A 16 3.27 22.25 -2.04
N GLY A 17 2.99 22.02 -0.78
CA GLY A 17 2.11 22.88 -0.02
C GLY A 17 2.62 24.31 -0.06
N TRP A 18 1.73 25.23 -0.02
CA TRP A 18 1.77 26.67 0.07
C TRP A 18 3.13 27.31 0.43
N SER A 19 3.52 28.36 -0.30
CA SER A 19 4.75 29.12 -0.08
C SER A 19 5.01 29.49 1.39
N ASN A 20 6.23 29.28 1.86
CA ASN A 20 6.68 29.33 3.25
C ASN A 20 6.28 30.57 4.08
N SER A 21 6.05 31.75 3.51
CA SER A 21 5.75 32.96 4.30
C SER A 21 4.28 33.08 4.76
N HIS A 22 3.33 32.56 4.02
CA HIS A 22 1.92 32.47 4.44
C HIS A 22 1.67 31.23 5.31
N ALA A 23 2.39 30.15 5.06
CA ALA A 23 2.28 28.91 5.83
C ALA A 23 2.73 29.08 7.29
N THR A 24 3.82 29.82 7.55
CA THR A 24 4.27 30.09 8.93
C THR A 24 3.23 30.86 9.73
N SER A 25 2.63 31.91 9.18
CA SER A 25 1.58 32.68 9.88
C SER A 25 0.33 31.85 10.19
N ILE A 26 -0.09 30.96 9.28
CA ILE A 26 -1.24 30.06 9.49
C ILE A 26 -0.89 29.01 10.53
N THR A 27 0.31 28.45 10.45
CA THR A 27 0.79 27.43 11.41
C THR A 27 0.86 28.01 12.82
N ASP A 28 1.39 29.22 13.01
CA ASP A 28 1.47 29.90 14.30
C ASP A 28 0.07 30.18 14.90
N SER A 29 -0.88 30.59 14.06
CA SER A 29 -2.27 30.74 14.46
C SER A 29 -2.90 29.42 14.91
N LEU A 30 -2.69 28.33 14.15
CA LEU A 30 -3.18 27.00 14.50
C LEU A 30 -2.55 26.46 15.79
N LEU A 31 -1.27 26.75 16.04
CA LEU A 31 -0.58 26.36 17.28
C LEU A 31 -1.18 27.07 18.49
N THR A 32 -1.52 28.35 18.38
CA THR A 32 -2.20 29.09 19.43
C THR A 32 -3.57 28.49 19.74
N VAL A 33 -4.35 28.17 18.70
CA VAL A 33 -5.65 27.52 18.85
C VAL A 33 -5.50 26.13 19.49
N LEU A 34 -4.52 25.33 19.06
CA LEU A 34 -4.26 23.99 19.58
C LEU A 34 -4.06 23.97 21.10
N SER A 35 -3.40 25.00 21.65
CA SER A 35 -3.12 25.10 23.10
C SER A 35 -4.38 25.20 23.96
N ALA A 36 -5.47 25.74 23.40
CA ALA A 36 -6.73 25.98 24.10
C ALA A 36 -7.78 24.87 23.86
N LEU A 37 -7.55 23.94 22.93
CA LEU A 37 -8.52 22.90 22.58
C LEU A 37 -8.49 21.72 23.55
N PRO A 38 -9.68 21.18 23.93
CA PRO A 38 -9.77 19.94 24.68
C PRO A 38 -9.28 18.74 23.85
N HIS A 39 -9.01 17.63 24.51
CA HIS A 39 -8.56 16.39 23.85
C HIS A 39 -9.72 15.65 23.17
N ASP A 40 -10.27 16.23 22.12
CA ASP A 40 -11.38 15.70 21.32
C ASP A 40 -11.06 15.64 19.82
N THR A 41 -12.04 15.34 19.01
CA THR A 41 -11.90 15.26 17.54
C THR A 41 -11.53 16.61 16.91
N THR A 42 -11.94 17.73 17.51
CA THR A 42 -11.58 19.09 17.03
C THR A 42 -10.08 19.31 17.12
N ARG A 43 -9.48 18.86 18.22
CA ARG A 43 -8.04 18.90 18.42
C ARG A 43 -7.29 18.01 17.42
N LEU A 44 -7.80 16.78 17.13
CA LEU A 44 -7.22 15.92 16.09
C LEU A 44 -7.26 16.58 14.71
N LYS A 45 -8.38 17.24 14.37
CA LYS A 45 -8.51 18.00 13.13
C LYS A 45 -7.51 19.16 13.04
N THR A 46 -7.30 19.88 14.14
CA THR A 46 -6.33 20.97 14.19
C THR A 46 -4.90 20.46 14.04
N LEU A 47 -4.54 19.36 14.70
CA LEU A 47 -3.24 18.69 14.51
C LEU A 47 -3.01 18.30 13.06
N HIS A 48 -4.01 17.69 12.43
CA HIS A 48 -3.96 17.34 11.01
C HIS A 48 -3.73 18.58 10.11
N GLN A 49 -4.38 19.72 10.38
CA GLN A 49 -4.16 20.97 9.63
C GLN A 49 -2.74 21.52 9.84
N ILE A 50 -2.20 21.47 11.06
CA ILE A 50 -0.82 21.90 11.37
C ILE A 50 0.17 21.07 10.54
N ILE A 51 -0.03 19.74 10.47
CA ILE A 51 0.84 18.86 9.66
C ILE A 51 0.80 19.28 8.19
N LEU A 52 -0.38 19.54 7.64
CA LEU A 52 -0.55 19.95 6.25
C LEU A 52 0.11 21.30 5.93
N THR A 53 0.16 22.23 6.90
CA THR A 53 0.78 23.55 6.71
C THR A 53 2.27 23.57 6.99
N SER A 54 2.82 22.52 7.63
CA SER A 54 4.24 22.39 8.01
C SER A 54 4.94 21.21 7.31
N GLN A 55 4.42 20.74 6.19
CA GLN A 55 4.97 19.60 5.46
C GLN A 55 6.49 19.71 5.25
N ASP A 56 7.17 18.56 5.28
CA ASP A 56 8.61 18.42 5.08
C ASP A 56 9.51 19.11 6.13
N THR A 57 8.93 19.50 7.26
CA THR A 57 9.68 20.06 8.39
C THR A 57 9.69 19.12 9.61
N PRO A 58 10.67 19.22 10.51
CA PRO A 58 10.65 18.47 11.77
C PRO A 58 9.40 18.73 12.61
N LEU A 59 8.75 19.90 12.41
CA LEU A 59 7.49 20.25 13.06
C LEU A 59 6.36 19.33 12.62
N ALA A 60 6.28 19.01 11.33
CA ALA A 60 5.29 18.07 10.79
C ALA A 60 5.43 16.68 11.43
N LEU A 61 6.65 16.17 11.57
CA LEU A 61 6.89 14.87 12.25
C LEU A 61 6.41 14.91 13.70
N LYS A 62 6.77 15.96 14.46
CA LYS A 62 6.35 16.14 15.86
C LYS A 62 4.83 16.04 15.99
N TYR A 63 4.10 16.78 15.15
CA TYR A 63 2.62 16.79 15.22
C TYR A 63 1.98 15.54 14.61
N ALA A 64 2.60 14.87 13.65
CA ALA A 64 2.16 13.56 13.18
C ALA A 64 2.25 12.49 14.28
N GLN A 65 3.33 12.50 15.07
CA GLN A 65 3.49 11.63 16.23
C GLN A 65 2.43 11.94 17.31
N GLN A 66 2.17 13.23 17.56
CA GLN A 66 1.14 13.65 18.51
C GLN A 66 -0.26 13.26 18.03
N LEU A 67 -0.59 13.49 16.74
CA LEU A 67 -1.85 13.10 16.14
C LEU A 67 -2.10 11.59 16.29
N TYR A 68 -1.09 10.77 15.96
CA TYR A 68 -1.18 9.33 16.13
C TYR A 68 -1.45 8.92 17.57
N LYS A 69 -0.70 9.49 18.53
CA LYS A 69 -0.84 9.18 19.96
C LYS A 69 -2.22 9.56 20.50
N GLU A 70 -2.68 10.79 20.24
CA GLU A 70 -3.97 11.29 20.72
C GLU A 70 -5.14 10.55 20.02
N ALA A 71 -5.04 10.28 18.72
CA ALA A 71 -6.04 9.50 17.99
C ALA A 71 -6.17 8.07 18.52
N LYS A 72 -5.05 7.45 18.94
CA LYS A 72 -5.05 6.12 19.56
C LYS A 72 -5.77 6.13 20.90
N LEU A 73 -5.55 7.14 21.74
CA LEU A 73 -6.26 7.29 23.01
C LEU A 73 -7.77 7.48 22.82
N GLN A 74 -8.18 8.18 21.76
CA GLN A 74 -9.59 8.41 21.41
C GLN A 74 -10.20 7.27 20.57
N ASN A 75 -9.43 6.21 20.25
CA ASN A 75 -9.84 5.10 19.36
C ASN A 75 -10.33 5.59 17.98
N ASN A 76 -9.80 6.72 17.50
CA ASN A 76 -10.20 7.30 16.21
C ASN A 76 -9.35 6.74 15.07
N LYS A 77 -9.84 5.69 14.42
CA LYS A 77 -9.13 4.95 13.37
C LYS A 77 -8.71 5.81 12.19
N LEU A 78 -9.51 6.84 11.82
CA LEU A 78 -9.20 7.74 10.71
C LEU A 78 -7.89 8.50 10.99
N TYR A 79 -7.82 9.19 12.13
CA TYR A 79 -6.64 9.98 12.49
C TYR A 79 -5.45 9.12 12.96
N ILE A 80 -5.67 7.87 13.37
CA ILE A 80 -4.59 6.89 13.54
C ILE A 80 -3.91 6.64 12.18
N CYS A 81 -4.69 6.42 11.12
CA CYS A 81 -4.17 6.24 9.77
C CYS A 81 -3.45 7.50 9.27
N ASP A 82 -4.05 8.69 9.45
CA ASP A 82 -3.43 9.94 9.02
C ASP A 82 -2.11 10.19 9.75
N GLY A 83 -2.07 10.01 11.08
CA GLY A 83 -0.85 10.18 11.86
C GLY A 83 0.26 9.20 11.47
N ALA A 84 -0.08 7.95 11.15
CA ALA A 84 0.87 6.97 10.63
C ALA A 84 1.33 7.32 9.20
N TYR A 85 0.41 7.73 8.32
CA TYR A 85 0.72 8.13 6.96
C TYR A 85 1.66 9.36 6.89
N PHE A 86 1.42 10.38 7.69
CA PHE A 86 2.30 11.55 7.73
C PHE A 86 3.69 11.25 8.27
N GLN A 87 3.81 10.30 9.20
CA GLN A 87 5.13 9.81 9.63
C GLN A 87 5.82 9.04 8.51
N THR A 88 5.09 8.15 7.79
CA THR A 88 5.62 7.48 6.59
C THR A 88 6.13 8.50 5.58
N LEU A 89 5.34 9.54 5.31
CA LEU A 89 5.65 10.58 4.36
C LEU A 89 6.91 11.36 4.74
N TYR A 90 7.04 11.73 6.02
CA TYR A 90 8.20 12.44 6.53
C TYR A 90 9.48 11.60 6.36
N TYR A 91 9.48 10.33 6.80
CA TYR A 91 10.65 9.46 6.63
C TYR A 91 10.98 9.21 5.16
N TYR A 92 9.97 9.08 4.32
CA TYR A 92 10.17 8.95 2.87
C TYR A 92 10.87 10.17 2.26
N ASN A 93 10.47 11.39 2.65
CA ASN A 93 11.00 12.63 2.05
C ASN A 93 12.37 13.05 2.61
N ASN A 94 12.67 12.75 3.87
CA ASN A 94 13.86 13.26 4.55
C ASN A 94 14.96 12.21 4.69
N ASP A 95 14.67 11.09 5.33
CA ASP A 95 15.69 10.12 5.72
C ASP A 95 15.69 8.88 4.82
N GLY A 96 14.53 8.55 4.23
CA GLY A 96 14.28 7.33 3.45
C GLY A 96 14.57 6.05 4.23
N GLU A 97 14.46 6.08 5.55
CA GLU A 97 14.64 4.92 6.41
C GLU A 97 13.57 3.86 6.11
N GLN A 98 13.96 2.82 5.39
CA GLN A 98 13.08 1.74 4.98
C GLN A 98 12.34 1.09 6.16
N ASP A 99 13.03 0.85 7.26
CA ASP A 99 12.45 0.21 8.45
C ASP A 99 11.34 1.06 9.07
N SER A 100 11.56 2.37 9.17
CA SER A 100 10.55 3.31 9.66
C SER A 100 9.35 3.39 8.72
N ILE A 101 9.57 3.46 7.40
CA ILE A 101 8.52 3.48 6.38
C ILE A 101 7.71 2.18 6.46
N SER A 102 8.37 1.02 6.43
CA SER A 102 7.74 -0.30 6.49
C SER A 102 6.92 -0.49 7.76
N LYS A 103 7.46 -0.06 8.91
CA LYS A 103 6.76 -0.11 10.21
C LYS A 103 5.43 0.63 10.16
N TRP A 104 5.42 1.89 9.70
CA TRP A 104 4.21 2.71 9.70
C TRP A 104 3.21 2.25 8.65
N VAL A 105 3.66 1.83 7.47
CA VAL A 105 2.80 1.27 6.43
C VAL A 105 2.14 -0.03 6.90
N ASN A 106 2.89 -0.96 7.49
CA ASN A 106 2.34 -2.22 7.99
C ASN A 106 1.35 -2.02 9.15
N LEU A 107 1.55 -0.98 9.96
CA LEU A 107 0.62 -0.63 11.04
C LEU A 107 -0.68 -0.05 10.49
N LEU A 108 -0.61 0.89 9.54
CA LEU A 108 -1.80 1.56 9.02
C LEU A 108 -2.62 0.68 8.05
N LYS A 109 -1.98 -0.22 7.31
CA LYS A 109 -2.59 -1.06 6.27
C LYS A 109 -3.87 -1.79 6.73
N PRO A 110 -3.88 -2.60 7.81
CA PRO A 110 -5.09 -3.28 8.27
C PRO A 110 -6.16 -2.32 8.79
N ILE A 111 -5.76 -1.22 9.43
CA ILE A 111 -6.70 -0.22 9.96
C ILE A 111 -7.41 0.49 8.82
N ALA A 112 -6.66 1.00 7.82
CA ALA A 112 -7.20 1.66 6.66
C ALA A 112 -8.16 0.75 5.86
N GLN A 113 -7.83 -0.54 5.72
CA GLN A 113 -8.72 -1.53 5.12
C GLN A 113 -10.02 -1.70 5.92
N SER A 114 -9.93 -1.76 7.26
CA SER A 114 -11.11 -1.97 8.12
C SER A 114 -12.14 -0.84 8.05
N ILE A 115 -11.70 0.39 7.76
CA ILE A 115 -12.54 1.58 7.64
C ILE A 115 -12.71 2.04 6.18
N GLN A 116 -12.21 1.26 5.21
CA GLN A 116 -12.24 1.54 3.77
C GLN A 116 -11.59 2.89 3.39
N TYR A 117 -10.55 3.29 4.11
CA TYR A 117 -9.80 4.52 3.83
C TYR A 117 -8.76 4.29 2.72
N TRP A 118 -9.27 3.99 1.51
CA TRP A 118 -8.49 3.53 0.38
C TRP A 118 -7.45 4.53 -0.12
N LYS A 119 -7.74 5.83 -0.04
CA LYS A 119 -6.78 6.87 -0.43
C LYS A 119 -5.47 6.76 0.35
N VAL A 120 -5.54 6.69 1.67
CA VAL A 120 -4.35 6.57 2.53
C VAL A 120 -3.69 5.20 2.37
N TYR A 121 -4.50 4.14 2.22
CA TYR A 121 -4.00 2.79 1.93
C TYR A 121 -3.11 2.76 0.68
N PHE A 122 -3.60 3.22 -0.48
CA PHE A 122 -2.84 3.17 -1.72
C PHE A 122 -1.64 4.12 -1.73
N ASN A 123 -1.78 5.32 -1.17
CA ASN A 123 -0.68 6.26 -1.07
C ASN A 123 0.47 5.71 -0.20
N SER A 124 0.16 5.11 0.94
CA SER A 124 1.19 4.54 1.81
C SER A 124 1.89 3.33 1.18
N GLN A 125 1.13 2.44 0.51
CA GLN A 125 1.70 1.33 -0.24
C GLN A 125 2.64 1.81 -1.35
N LYS A 126 2.26 2.86 -2.07
CA LYS A 126 3.09 3.46 -3.10
C LYS A 126 4.42 3.98 -2.53
N LEU A 127 4.41 4.65 -1.37
CA LEU A 127 5.64 5.10 -0.72
C LEU A 127 6.56 3.92 -0.38
N LEU A 128 6.01 2.85 0.17
CA LEU A 128 6.78 1.64 0.51
C LEU A 128 7.38 0.97 -0.75
N ILE A 129 6.57 0.80 -1.79
CA ILE A 129 7.02 0.22 -3.06
C ILE A 129 8.15 1.07 -3.66
N ASN A 130 7.99 2.37 -3.67
CA ASN A 130 9.01 3.29 -4.15
C ASN A 130 10.30 3.23 -3.32
N THR A 131 10.20 3.01 -2.01
CA THR A 131 11.37 2.81 -1.14
C THR A 131 12.11 1.53 -1.52
N TYR A 132 11.38 0.44 -1.82
CA TYR A 132 12.00 -0.79 -2.31
C TYR A 132 12.71 -0.58 -3.66
N VAL A 133 12.04 0.10 -4.62
CA VAL A 133 12.67 0.43 -5.92
C VAL A 133 13.93 1.25 -5.72
N TYR A 134 13.86 2.25 -4.86
CA TYR A 134 15.00 3.13 -4.55
C TYR A 134 16.20 2.34 -3.96
N ASN A 135 15.92 1.34 -3.14
CA ASN A 135 16.95 0.47 -2.54
C ASN A 135 17.30 -0.72 -3.45
N ASN A 136 16.94 -0.70 -4.73
CA ASN A 136 17.15 -1.76 -5.73
C ASN A 136 16.50 -3.11 -5.35
N GLN A 137 15.54 -3.13 -4.43
CA GLN A 137 14.82 -4.32 -3.96
C GLN A 137 13.63 -4.61 -4.87
N TYR A 138 13.92 -4.92 -6.13
CA TYR A 138 12.91 -4.99 -7.19
C TYR A 138 11.90 -6.13 -7.02
N GLU A 139 12.31 -7.27 -6.45
CA GLU A 139 11.40 -8.40 -6.17
C GLU A 139 10.35 -8.04 -5.11
N TYR A 140 10.78 -7.40 -4.01
CA TYR A 140 9.85 -6.90 -2.99
C TYR A 140 8.92 -5.82 -3.55
N ALA A 141 9.46 -4.89 -4.32
CA ALA A 141 8.68 -3.84 -4.98
C ALA A 141 7.61 -4.42 -5.90
N PHE A 142 7.98 -5.39 -6.76
CA PHE A 142 7.07 -6.04 -7.69
C PHE A 142 5.95 -6.83 -6.98
N ASN A 143 6.31 -7.58 -5.93
CA ASN A 143 5.36 -8.35 -5.15
C ASN A 143 4.31 -7.44 -4.46
N GLU A 144 4.74 -6.35 -3.81
CA GLU A 144 3.81 -5.41 -3.17
C GLU A 144 2.99 -4.61 -4.20
N ALA A 145 3.56 -4.24 -5.36
CA ALA A 145 2.83 -3.59 -6.45
C ALA A 145 1.75 -4.50 -7.05
N SER A 146 2.07 -5.79 -7.23
CA SER A 146 1.11 -6.80 -7.71
C SER A 146 -0.05 -6.99 -6.72
N LYS A 147 0.23 -7.15 -5.43
CA LYS A 147 -0.80 -7.22 -4.38
C LYS A 147 -1.66 -5.95 -4.32
N MET A 148 -1.03 -4.79 -4.51
CA MET A 148 -1.72 -3.50 -4.56
C MET A 148 -2.68 -3.43 -5.75
N LEU A 149 -2.26 -3.93 -6.92
CA LEU A 149 -3.10 -4.01 -8.14
C LEU A 149 -4.28 -4.96 -7.94
N GLU A 150 -4.05 -6.17 -7.44
CA GLU A 150 -5.12 -7.14 -7.12
C GLU A 150 -6.15 -6.53 -6.17
N LYS A 151 -5.68 -5.85 -5.12
CA LYS A 151 -6.57 -5.18 -4.17
C LYS A 151 -7.38 -4.08 -4.83
N ALA A 152 -6.75 -3.22 -5.65
CA ALA A 152 -7.41 -2.14 -6.37
C ALA A 152 -8.51 -2.68 -7.30
N GLN A 153 -8.21 -3.73 -8.06
CA GLN A 153 -9.17 -4.41 -8.94
C GLN A 153 -10.33 -5.05 -8.16
N SER A 154 -10.05 -5.72 -7.03
CA SER A 154 -11.08 -6.35 -6.20
C SER A 154 -12.14 -5.37 -5.66
N ILE A 155 -11.74 -4.11 -5.43
CA ILE A 155 -12.64 -3.04 -4.95
C ILE A 155 -13.03 -2.05 -6.05
N LYS A 156 -12.61 -2.29 -7.30
CA LYS A 156 -12.86 -1.44 -8.48
C LYS A 156 -12.40 0.00 -8.28
N SER A 157 -11.22 0.20 -7.72
CA SER A 157 -10.63 1.51 -7.45
C SER A 157 -9.75 1.98 -8.59
N VAL A 158 -10.25 2.86 -9.46
CA VAL A 158 -9.49 3.45 -10.57
C VAL A 158 -8.20 4.13 -10.10
N THR A 159 -8.27 4.90 -9.01
CA THR A 159 -7.08 5.57 -8.45
C THR A 159 -6.08 4.57 -7.86
N GLY A 160 -6.56 3.47 -7.27
CA GLY A 160 -5.72 2.38 -6.79
C GLY A 160 -5.01 1.66 -7.92
N GLU A 161 -5.74 1.32 -8.99
CA GLU A 161 -5.16 0.70 -10.19
C GLU A 161 -4.13 1.61 -10.85
N ALA A 162 -4.44 2.90 -11.02
CA ALA A 162 -3.49 3.88 -11.55
C ALA A 162 -2.21 3.96 -10.70
N SER A 163 -2.34 3.98 -9.36
CA SER A 163 -1.18 3.99 -8.46
C SER A 163 -0.34 2.72 -8.58
N ALA A 164 -0.98 1.54 -8.70
CA ALA A 164 -0.28 0.28 -8.88
C ALA A 164 0.44 0.20 -10.23
N TYR A 165 -0.21 0.62 -11.33
CA TYR A 165 0.43 0.67 -12.65
C TYR A 165 1.59 1.67 -12.68
N GLN A 166 1.51 2.81 -11.99
CA GLN A 166 2.64 3.74 -11.84
C GLN A 166 3.83 3.07 -11.14
N CYS A 167 3.59 2.33 -10.06
CA CYS A 167 4.67 1.58 -9.39
C CYS A 167 5.28 0.52 -10.31
N LEU A 168 4.46 -0.26 -11.01
CA LEU A 168 4.94 -1.27 -11.96
C LEU A 168 5.72 -0.66 -13.12
N ALA A 169 5.27 0.49 -13.66
CA ALA A 169 6.01 1.22 -14.68
C ALA A 169 7.41 1.63 -14.20
N ASN A 170 7.52 2.15 -12.97
CA ASN A 170 8.81 2.49 -12.37
C ASN A 170 9.71 1.26 -12.21
N ILE A 171 9.20 0.14 -11.70
CA ILE A 171 9.96 -1.10 -11.56
C ILE A 171 10.48 -1.59 -12.91
N TYR A 172 9.63 -1.60 -13.94
CA TYR A 172 10.02 -2.01 -15.28
C TYR A 172 11.02 -1.05 -15.94
N HIS A 173 10.89 0.25 -15.63
CA HIS A 173 11.84 1.27 -16.06
C HIS A 173 13.24 1.02 -15.48
N GLU A 174 13.35 0.88 -14.15
CA GLU A 174 14.61 0.66 -13.43
C GLU A 174 15.26 -0.70 -13.78
N THR A 175 14.44 -1.71 -14.09
CA THR A 175 14.92 -3.03 -14.52
C THR A 175 15.11 -3.16 -16.04
N ASN A 176 15.03 -2.04 -16.79
CA ASN A 176 15.15 -1.97 -18.26
C ASN A 176 14.21 -2.92 -19.04
N ARG A 177 13.04 -3.24 -18.48
CA ARG A 177 12.02 -4.11 -19.08
C ARG A 177 11.07 -3.30 -19.95
N ARG A 178 11.56 -2.69 -21.02
CA ARG A 178 10.84 -1.72 -21.87
C ARG A 178 9.48 -2.19 -22.40
N LYS A 179 9.37 -3.46 -22.81
CA LYS A 179 8.09 -4.00 -23.33
C LYS A 179 7.02 -4.12 -22.23
N ASP A 180 7.41 -4.43 -21.01
CA ASP A 180 6.48 -4.53 -19.89
C ASP A 180 6.11 -3.13 -19.38
N GLU A 181 7.06 -2.21 -19.36
CA GLU A 181 6.83 -0.78 -19.09
C GLU A 181 5.78 -0.20 -20.05
N GLU A 182 5.94 -0.41 -21.37
CA GLU A 182 4.99 0.03 -22.37
C GLU A 182 3.57 -0.51 -22.12
N LYS A 183 3.45 -1.81 -21.81
CA LYS A 183 2.13 -2.44 -21.56
C LYS A 183 1.43 -1.78 -20.36
N VAL A 184 2.12 -1.54 -19.26
CA VAL A 184 1.51 -0.94 -18.07
C VAL A 184 1.23 0.53 -18.25
N LEU A 185 2.08 1.27 -18.98
CA LEU A 185 1.84 2.67 -19.33
C LEU A 185 0.62 2.85 -20.25
N ARG A 186 0.41 1.93 -21.20
CA ARG A 186 -0.83 1.91 -22.02
C ARG A 186 -2.08 1.73 -21.15
N LYS A 187 -2.08 0.76 -20.23
CA LYS A 187 -3.18 0.56 -19.28
C LYS A 187 -3.38 1.78 -18.38
N LEU A 188 -2.30 2.39 -17.93
CA LEU A 188 -2.36 3.61 -17.12
C LEU A 188 -3.00 4.76 -17.89
N TYR A 189 -2.67 4.92 -19.18
CA TYR A 189 -3.25 5.94 -20.05
C TYR A 189 -4.74 5.68 -20.36
N GLU A 190 -5.18 4.42 -20.46
CA GLU A 190 -6.60 4.05 -20.59
C GLU A 190 -7.43 4.51 -19.38
N LEU A 191 -6.83 4.54 -18.19
CA LEU A 191 -7.47 5.03 -16.97
C LEU A 191 -7.46 6.56 -16.86
N PHE A 192 -6.59 7.25 -17.60
CA PHE A 192 -6.36 8.70 -17.50
C PHE A 192 -7.65 9.55 -17.55
N PRO A 193 -8.64 9.31 -18.44
CA PRO A 193 -9.88 10.09 -18.50
C PRO A 193 -10.73 10.03 -17.22
N GLN A 194 -10.55 8.99 -16.41
CA GLN A 194 -11.28 8.79 -15.15
C GLN A 194 -10.54 9.41 -13.95
N ILE A 195 -9.32 9.87 -14.13
CA ILE A 195 -8.51 10.50 -13.08
C ILE A 195 -8.83 11.99 -13.02
N THR A 196 -9.45 12.43 -11.94
CA THR A 196 -9.86 13.82 -11.76
C THR A 196 -8.86 14.68 -10.99
N HIS A 197 -7.96 14.06 -10.21
CA HIS A 197 -7.00 14.79 -9.40
C HIS A 197 -5.82 15.28 -10.25
N PRO A 198 -5.58 16.63 -10.37
CA PRO A 198 -4.58 17.18 -11.28
C PRO A 198 -3.16 16.68 -11.02
N GLY A 199 -2.75 16.57 -9.74
CA GLY A 199 -1.43 16.05 -9.39
C GLY A 199 -1.22 14.60 -9.85
N THR A 200 -2.24 13.76 -9.79
CA THR A 200 -2.16 12.40 -10.32
C THR A 200 -2.08 12.40 -11.84
N GLN A 201 -2.82 13.29 -12.51
CA GLN A 201 -2.75 13.46 -13.96
C GLN A 201 -1.33 13.86 -14.41
N ILE A 202 -0.73 14.86 -13.76
CA ILE A 202 0.64 15.30 -14.04
C ILE A 202 1.65 14.17 -13.85
N ASN A 203 1.52 13.38 -12.77
CA ASN A 203 2.41 12.24 -12.52
C ASN A 203 2.32 11.16 -13.60
N ILE A 204 1.11 10.85 -14.06
CA ILE A 204 0.90 9.90 -15.18
C ILE A 204 1.53 10.44 -16.46
N LEU A 205 1.25 11.70 -16.79
CA LEU A 205 1.79 12.34 -17.99
C LEU A 205 3.31 12.40 -17.96
N SER A 206 3.93 12.63 -16.80
CA SER A 206 5.39 12.65 -16.68
C SER A 206 6.03 11.31 -16.99
N GLN A 207 5.42 10.19 -16.55
CA GLN A 207 5.92 8.86 -16.90
C GLN A 207 5.79 8.60 -18.41
N LEU A 208 4.67 8.99 -19.02
CA LEU A 208 4.44 8.87 -20.46
C LEU A 208 5.41 9.75 -21.27
N ILE A 209 5.67 11.00 -20.84
CA ILE A 209 6.63 11.92 -21.44
C ILE A 209 8.04 11.31 -21.43
N THR A 210 8.49 10.81 -20.26
CA THR A 210 9.82 10.21 -20.13
C THR A 210 9.96 8.99 -21.02
N PHE A 211 8.97 8.10 -21.02
CA PHE A 211 8.96 6.93 -21.87
C PHE A 211 8.96 7.28 -23.36
N SER A 212 8.13 8.25 -23.79
CA SER A 212 8.06 8.69 -25.19
C SER A 212 9.37 9.33 -25.66
N LYS A 213 10.04 10.12 -24.81
CA LYS A 213 11.38 10.67 -25.10
C LYS A 213 12.40 9.54 -25.31
N GLN A 214 12.44 8.55 -24.43
CA GLN A 214 13.39 7.44 -24.50
C GLN A 214 13.16 6.52 -25.70
N THR A 215 11.90 6.33 -26.09
CA THR A 215 11.52 5.52 -27.26
C THR A 215 11.49 6.32 -28.56
N LYS A 216 11.81 7.61 -28.51
CA LYS A 216 11.79 8.56 -29.64
C LYS A 216 10.42 8.63 -30.35
N CYS A 217 9.34 8.41 -29.58
CA CYS A 217 7.98 8.57 -30.07
C CYS A 217 7.54 10.05 -29.96
N TYR A 218 7.99 10.89 -30.87
CA TYR A 218 7.84 12.34 -30.79
C TYR A 218 6.38 12.82 -30.88
N THR A 219 5.53 12.11 -31.60
CA THR A 219 4.09 12.42 -31.70
C THR A 219 3.40 12.25 -30.34
N ASP A 220 3.68 11.14 -29.65
CA ASP A 220 3.14 10.88 -28.31
C ASP A 220 3.73 11.86 -27.30
N LEU A 221 5.04 12.15 -27.40
CA LEU A 221 5.73 13.12 -26.56
C LEU A 221 5.06 14.49 -26.62
N GLU A 222 4.82 15.02 -27.82
CA GLU A 222 4.13 16.30 -28.02
C GLU A 222 2.72 16.29 -27.41
N THR A 223 1.97 15.22 -27.69
CA THR A 223 0.61 15.05 -27.16
C THR A 223 0.57 15.06 -25.62
N PHE A 224 1.52 14.40 -24.97
CA PHE A 224 1.55 14.35 -23.50
C PHE A 224 2.07 15.65 -22.88
N LEU A 225 2.96 16.36 -23.57
CA LEU A 225 3.40 17.69 -23.16
C LEU A 225 2.27 18.71 -23.24
N ASP A 226 1.50 18.72 -24.33
CA ASP A 226 0.34 19.60 -24.49
C ASP A 226 -0.71 19.35 -23.41
N LYS A 227 -1.02 18.07 -23.12
CA LYS A 227 -1.93 17.72 -22.04
C LYS A 227 -1.40 18.13 -20.67
N SER A 228 -0.10 17.96 -20.41
CA SER A 228 0.50 18.40 -19.15
C SER A 228 0.36 19.90 -18.96
N LYS A 229 0.63 20.66 -20.00
CA LYS A 229 0.48 22.12 -19.98
C LYS A 229 -0.97 22.53 -19.77
N GLU A 230 -1.93 21.89 -20.44
CA GLU A 230 -3.36 22.13 -20.24
C GLU A 230 -3.78 21.91 -18.78
N VAL A 231 -3.33 20.82 -18.15
CA VAL A 231 -3.64 20.54 -16.73
C VAL A 231 -3.04 21.60 -15.81
N LEU A 232 -1.77 21.99 -16.03
CA LEU A 232 -1.09 23.03 -15.25
C LEU A 232 -1.76 24.39 -15.41
N ASP A 233 -2.11 24.79 -16.64
CA ASP A 233 -2.78 26.06 -16.94
C ASP A 233 -4.17 26.13 -16.29
N LYS A 234 -4.93 25.02 -16.28
CA LYS A 234 -6.21 24.93 -15.55
C LYS A 234 -6.02 25.09 -14.05
N MET A 235 -4.95 24.50 -13.47
CA MET A 235 -4.64 24.65 -12.05
C MET A 235 -4.36 26.12 -11.69
N VAL A 236 -3.55 26.81 -12.48
CA VAL A 236 -3.21 28.23 -12.29
C VAL A 236 -4.44 29.12 -12.51
N HIS A 237 -5.24 28.83 -13.53
CA HIS A 237 -6.50 29.57 -13.77
C HIS A 237 -7.45 29.50 -12.57
N ASN A 238 -7.60 28.31 -11.96
CA ASN A 238 -8.44 28.12 -10.78
C ASN A 238 -7.86 28.73 -9.50
N ASN A 239 -6.53 28.78 -9.39
CA ASN A 239 -5.83 29.37 -8.25
C ASN A 239 -4.46 29.95 -8.68
N PRO A 240 -4.41 31.24 -9.05
CA PRO A 240 -3.17 31.87 -9.51
C PRO A 240 -2.02 31.82 -8.49
N ALA A 241 -2.31 31.76 -7.20
CA ALA A 241 -1.28 31.70 -6.14
C ALA A 241 -0.46 30.41 -6.18
N ILE A 242 -0.95 29.35 -6.83
CA ILE A 242 -0.25 28.05 -6.90
C ILE A 242 0.93 28.08 -7.87
N LEU A 243 1.05 29.08 -8.76
CA LEU A 243 2.10 29.12 -9.79
C LEU A 243 3.50 28.94 -9.23
N LYS A 244 3.81 29.57 -8.09
CA LYS A 244 5.12 29.43 -7.44
C LYS A 244 5.40 28.00 -6.97
N SER A 245 4.38 27.29 -6.51
CA SER A 245 4.53 25.93 -6.00
C SER A 245 4.62 24.88 -7.10
N ILE A 246 4.10 25.17 -8.30
CA ILE A 246 4.16 24.26 -9.47
C ILE A 246 5.14 24.75 -10.55
N SER A 247 6.03 25.69 -10.23
CA SER A 247 7.04 26.19 -11.18
C SER A 247 7.96 25.08 -11.69
N ASN A 248 8.31 24.12 -10.86
CA ASN A 248 9.11 22.96 -11.26
C ASN A 248 8.41 22.09 -12.32
N GLN A 249 7.08 21.95 -12.26
CA GLN A 249 6.30 21.20 -13.25
C GLN A 249 6.29 21.92 -14.60
N TYR A 250 6.17 23.26 -14.61
CA TYR A 250 6.33 24.04 -15.84
C TYR A 250 7.76 23.95 -16.39
N LEU A 251 8.77 24.04 -15.52
CA LEU A 251 10.17 23.82 -15.91
C LEU A 251 10.36 22.47 -16.60
N TYR A 252 9.81 21.41 -16.02
CA TYR A 252 9.84 20.06 -16.60
C TYR A 252 9.24 20.03 -18.01
N VAL A 253 8.06 20.60 -18.20
CA VAL A 253 7.38 20.65 -19.51
C VAL A 253 8.21 21.42 -20.53
N GLU A 254 8.74 22.59 -20.18
CA GLU A 254 9.57 23.40 -21.09
C GLU A 254 10.90 22.71 -21.46
N ILE A 255 11.51 21.97 -20.52
CA ILE A 255 12.70 21.14 -20.79
C ILE A 255 12.38 20.07 -21.84
N TYR A 256 11.27 19.34 -21.68
CA TYR A 256 10.93 18.25 -22.62
C TYR A 256 10.44 18.78 -23.98
N TYR A 257 9.81 19.96 -24.05
CA TYR A 257 9.59 20.65 -25.34
C TYR A 257 10.90 21.03 -26.00
N THR A 258 11.91 21.47 -25.23
CA THR A 258 13.22 21.76 -25.77
C THR A 258 13.84 20.52 -26.40
N TYR A 259 13.85 19.38 -25.68
CA TYR A 259 14.29 18.08 -26.20
C TYR A 259 13.54 17.67 -27.48
N LEU A 260 12.21 17.75 -27.48
CA LEU A 260 11.37 17.41 -28.62
C LEU A 260 11.79 18.18 -29.86
N TYR A 261 11.95 19.50 -29.74
CA TYR A 261 12.26 20.34 -30.88
C TYR A 261 13.73 20.30 -31.30
N LEU A 262 14.66 19.95 -30.42
CA LEU A 262 16.04 19.60 -30.79
C LEU A 262 16.07 18.33 -31.65
N GLU A 263 15.44 17.27 -31.18
CA GLU A 263 15.42 15.96 -31.84
C GLU A 263 14.66 15.98 -33.18
N THR A 264 13.63 16.84 -33.32
CA THR A 264 12.88 17.01 -34.57
C THR A 264 13.48 18.10 -35.48
N GLY A 265 14.61 18.72 -35.10
CA GLY A 265 15.35 19.71 -35.92
C GLY A 265 14.70 21.10 -35.95
N ASN A 266 13.70 21.39 -35.13
CA ASN A 266 13.07 22.71 -35.06
C ASN A 266 13.82 23.64 -34.11
N GLN A 267 14.99 24.15 -34.56
CA GLN A 267 15.87 25.00 -33.74
C GLN A 267 15.17 26.28 -33.22
N LYS A 268 14.21 26.83 -33.97
CA LYS A 268 13.50 28.04 -33.56
C LYS A 268 12.65 27.80 -32.32
N LEU A 269 11.84 26.74 -32.32
CA LEU A 269 11.02 26.35 -31.19
C LEU A 269 11.87 25.84 -30.01
N ALA A 270 12.92 25.06 -30.27
CA ALA A 270 13.86 24.64 -29.25
C ALA A 270 14.43 25.84 -28.48
N LYS A 271 14.86 26.87 -29.20
CA LYS A 271 15.40 28.13 -28.60
C LYS A 271 14.34 28.89 -27.80
N GLU A 272 13.10 28.89 -28.26
CA GLU A 272 11.98 29.54 -27.55
C GLU A 272 11.72 28.84 -26.20
N HIS A 273 11.58 27.51 -26.20
CA HIS A 273 11.32 26.72 -24.99
C HIS A 273 12.53 26.72 -24.04
N TYR A 274 13.76 26.63 -24.55
CA TYR A 274 14.96 26.79 -23.75
C TYR A 274 14.98 28.10 -22.96
N LYS A 275 14.62 29.23 -23.61
CA LYS A 275 14.52 30.52 -22.92
C LYS A 275 13.43 30.57 -21.86
N LYS A 276 12.30 29.91 -22.10
CA LYS A 276 11.19 29.85 -21.11
C LYS A 276 11.59 29.11 -19.82
N CYS A 277 12.50 28.17 -19.87
CA CYS A 277 12.99 27.46 -18.68
C CYS A 277 13.47 28.42 -17.59
N SER A 278 14.20 29.49 -17.96
CA SER A 278 14.75 30.46 -17.01
C SER A 278 13.68 31.17 -16.16
N ALA A 279 12.46 31.33 -16.69
CA ALA A 279 11.36 31.97 -15.98
C ALA A 279 10.81 31.11 -14.82
N TYR A 280 11.05 29.79 -14.85
CA TYR A 280 10.57 28.84 -13.86
C TYR A 280 11.65 28.39 -12.87
N ILE A 281 12.92 28.78 -13.07
CA ILE A 281 14.01 28.51 -12.13
C ILE A 281 13.93 29.54 -11.00
N THR A 282 13.85 29.03 -9.77
CA THR A 282 13.77 29.85 -8.55
C THR A 282 14.85 29.42 -7.56
N PRO A 283 15.21 30.23 -6.54
CA PRO A 283 16.12 29.79 -5.48
C PRO A 283 15.65 28.54 -4.73
N ASN A 284 14.34 28.28 -4.75
CA ASN A 284 13.71 27.11 -4.12
C ASN A 284 13.40 26.00 -5.14
N SER A 285 13.94 26.06 -6.35
CA SER A 285 13.78 25.00 -7.32
C SER A 285 14.40 23.71 -6.80
N PHE A 286 13.67 22.63 -6.95
CA PHE A 286 14.08 21.34 -6.48
C PHE A 286 15.28 20.82 -7.27
N LEU A 287 16.32 20.36 -6.56
CA LEU A 287 17.64 20.05 -7.15
C LEU A 287 17.59 19.11 -8.37
N PRO A 288 16.80 18.02 -8.39
CA PRO A 288 16.68 17.17 -9.57
C PRO A 288 16.22 17.87 -10.84
N TYR A 289 15.33 18.87 -10.73
CA TYR A 289 14.92 19.64 -11.92
C TYR A 289 16.04 20.55 -12.42
N LEU A 290 16.92 21.02 -11.52
CA LEU A 290 18.09 21.79 -11.91
C LEU A 290 19.12 20.93 -12.63
N VAL A 291 19.29 19.66 -12.21
CA VAL A 291 20.14 18.71 -12.94
C VAL A 291 19.54 18.42 -14.32
N LEU A 292 18.23 18.12 -14.38
CA LEU A 292 17.54 17.89 -15.66
C LEU A 292 17.68 19.10 -16.62
N TYR A 293 17.57 20.32 -16.09
CA TYR A 293 17.78 21.53 -16.86
C TYR A 293 19.21 21.65 -17.39
N ARG A 294 20.23 21.35 -16.56
CA ARG A 294 21.63 21.37 -16.99
C ARG A 294 21.88 20.34 -18.10
N ASN A 295 21.36 19.15 -17.96
CA ASN A 295 21.49 18.08 -18.95
C ASN A 295 20.86 18.50 -20.29
N MET A 296 19.66 19.08 -20.24
CA MET A 296 19.02 19.62 -21.44
C MET A 296 19.84 20.79 -22.03
N ALA A 297 20.38 21.68 -21.21
CA ALA A 297 21.18 22.78 -21.66
C ALA A 297 22.50 22.31 -22.34
N MET A 298 23.15 21.28 -21.79
CA MET A 298 24.31 20.64 -22.43
C MET A 298 23.95 20.10 -23.81
N GLU A 299 22.86 19.32 -23.92
CA GLU A 299 22.40 18.74 -25.20
C GLU A 299 22.00 19.83 -26.20
N TYR A 300 21.38 20.93 -25.72
CA TYR A 300 21.03 22.10 -26.55
C TYR A 300 22.27 22.74 -27.16
N HIS A 301 23.29 23.07 -26.38
CA HIS A 301 24.52 23.69 -26.86
C HIS A 301 25.38 22.74 -27.71
N LEU A 302 25.38 21.43 -27.36
CA LEU A 302 26.04 20.40 -28.15
C LEU A 302 25.43 20.29 -29.56
N THR A 303 24.11 20.29 -29.67
CA THR A 303 23.38 20.24 -30.95
C THR A 303 23.66 21.46 -31.81
N LEU A 304 23.87 22.63 -31.19
CA LEU A 304 24.27 23.86 -31.87
C LEU A 304 25.77 23.93 -32.17
N LYS A 305 26.55 22.91 -31.79
CA LYS A 305 28.03 22.86 -31.89
C LYS A 305 28.74 23.96 -31.07
N GLU A 306 28.09 24.44 -30.02
CA GLU A 306 28.66 25.40 -29.08
C GLU A 306 29.42 24.64 -27.97
N TYR A 307 30.45 23.88 -28.36
CA TYR A 307 31.11 22.85 -27.52
C TYR A 307 31.71 23.42 -26.23
N ASP A 308 32.36 24.60 -26.28
CA ASP A 308 32.95 25.20 -25.08
C ASP A 308 31.88 25.54 -24.02
N THR A 309 30.72 26.00 -24.47
CA THR A 309 29.58 26.28 -23.58
C THR A 309 29.03 24.99 -22.99
N ALA A 310 28.84 23.96 -23.81
CA ALA A 310 28.38 22.64 -23.36
C ALA A 310 29.34 22.04 -22.32
N LEU A 311 30.68 22.15 -22.58
CA LEU A 311 31.71 21.67 -21.66
C LEU A 311 31.71 22.42 -20.32
N ALA A 312 31.54 23.73 -20.34
CA ALA A 312 31.43 24.53 -19.11
C ALA A 312 30.21 24.18 -18.27
N ILE A 313 29.08 23.87 -18.95
CA ILE A 313 27.87 23.39 -18.27
C ILE A 313 28.10 22.01 -17.68
N ALA A 314 28.77 21.09 -18.39
CA ALA A 314 29.09 19.74 -17.89
C ALA A 314 29.98 19.83 -16.65
N ASP A 315 31.02 20.65 -16.65
CA ASP A 315 31.87 20.87 -15.47
C ASP A 315 31.10 21.46 -14.29
N SER A 316 30.14 22.34 -14.56
CA SER A 316 29.23 22.86 -13.52
C SER A 316 28.26 21.81 -13.00
N ALA A 317 27.76 20.88 -13.84
CA ALA A 317 26.86 19.81 -13.46
C ALA A 317 27.58 18.78 -12.59
N ILE A 318 28.80 18.39 -12.94
CA ILE A 318 29.63 17.48 -12.14
C ILE A 318 29.89 18.09 -10.75
N ARG A 319 30.31 19.34 -10.66
CA ARG A 319 30.47 20.00 -9.36
C ARG A 319 29.19 20.06 -8.56
N PHE A 320 28.08 20.36 -9.23
CA PHE A 320 26.78 20.46 -8.57
C PHE A 320 26.32 19.14 -7.95
N VAL A 321 26.51 18.00 -8.63
CA VAL A 321 26.15 16.69 -8.06
C VAL A 321 27.08 16.31 -6.91
N GLN A 322 28.36 16.67 -6.98
CA GLN A 322 29.33 16.44 -5.90
C GLN A 322 29.04 17.29 -4.65
N GLU A 323 28.74 18.59 -4.83
CA GLU A 323 28.47 19.53 -3.74
C GLU A 323 27.15 19.27 -3.01
N ASN A 324 26.20 18.59 -3.67
CA ASN A 324 24.87 18.33 -3.13
C ASN A 324 24.63 16.86 -2.73
N ASP A 325 25.73 16.09 -2.56
CA ASP A 325 25.68 14.68 -2.11
C ASP A 325 24.73 13.78 -2.95
N PHE A 326 24.74 13.95 -4.27
CA PHE A 326 24.06 13.03 -5.18
C PHE A 326 24.74 11.66 -5.18
N ASP A 327 24.06 10.65 -5.73
CA ASP A 327 24.61 9.30 -5.80
C ASP A 327 25.79 9.22 -6.79
N ILE A 328 26.65 8.21 -6.62
CA ILE A 328 27.80 7.97 -7.51
C ILE A 328 27.34 7.68 -8.95
N SER A 329 26.15 7.12 -9.14
CA SER A 329 25.55 6.92 -10.46
C SER A 329 25.22 8.23 -11.17
N ASP A 330 24.82 9.26 -10.41
CA ASP A 330 24.58 10.60 -10.95
C ASP A 330 25.90 11.27 -11.38
N TYR A 331 26.94 11.11 -10.57
CA TYR A 331 28.28 11.56 -10.94
C TYR A 331 28.79 10.88 -12.21
N ALA A 332 28.65 9.56 -12.32
CA ALA A 332 29.03 8.82 -13.52
C ALA A 332 28.29 9.31 -14.77
N LYS A 333 27.00 9.57 -14.65
CA LYS A 333 26.16 10.08 -15.73
C LYS A 333 26.61 11.48 -16.20
N GLU A 334 26.83 12.42 -15.28
CA GLU A 334 27.29 13.78 -15.62
C GLU A 334 28.71 13.76 -16.21
N THR A 335 29.59 12.87 -15.71
CA THR A 335 30.91 12.63 -16.27
C THR A 335 30.83 12.04 -17.68
N GLY A 336 29.83 11.17 -17.94
CA GLY A 336 29.51 10.63 -19.26
C GLY A 336 29.19 11.73 -20.29
N TYR A 337 28.31 12.64 -19.91
CA TYR A 337 28.01 13.78 -20.78
C TYR A 337 29.27 14.62 -21.12
N LYS A 338 30.15 14.85 -20.14
CA LYS A 338 31.44 15.52 -20.39
C LYS A 338 32.33 14.75 -21.36
N ALA A 339 32.42 13.42 -21.16
CA ALA A 339 33.21 12.56 -22.05
C ALA A 339 32.68 12.58 -23.50
N ASP A 340 31.35 12.54 -23.66
CA ASP A 340 30.71 12.63 -24.98
C ASP A 340 30.96 13.99 -25.67
N ILE A 341 30.89 15.10 -24.93
CA ILE A 341 31.23 16.42 -25.47
C ILE A 341 32.68 16.47 -25.92
N LEU A 342 33.63 15.99 -25.10
CA LEU A 342 35.06 15.94 -25.45
C LEU A 342 35.31 15.06 -26.69
N LYS A 343 34.60 13.97 -26.83
CA LYS A 343 34.65 13.08 -28.00
C LYS A 343 34.16 13.82 -29.26
N GLU A 344 33.05 14.56 -29.19
CA GLU A 344 32.56 15.38 -30.29
C GLU A 344 33.52 16.54 -30.66
N MET A 345 34.34 16.99 -29.70
CA MET A 345 35.46 17.94 -29.92
C MET A 345 36.74 17.27 -30.45
N GLU A 346 36.73 15.96 -30.70
CA GLU A 346 37.89 15.14 -31.07
C GLU A 346 39.03 15.14 -30.02
N ARG A 347 38.73 15.52 -28.77
CA ARG A 347 39.66 15.54 -27.62
C ARG A 347 39.71 14.19 -26.92
N TYR A 348 40.08 13.14 -27.68
CA TYR A 348 40.02 11.75 -27.23
C TYR A 348 40.96 11.45 -26.05
N THR A 349 42.10 12.12 -25.95
CA THR A 349 43.06 11.96 -24.83
C THR A 349 42.47 12.37 -23.48
N GLU A 350 41.48 13.28 -23.49
CA GLU A 350 40.80 13.73 -22.28
C GLU A 350 39.49 12.96 -22.04
N ALA A 351 38.83 12.48 -23.09
CA ALA A 351 37.62 11.69 -22.98
C ALA A 351 37.87 10.29 -22.47
N LEU A 352 38.96 9.62 -22.91
CA LEU A 352 39.24 8.22 -22.60
C LEU A 352 39.33 7.92 -21.08
N PRO A 353 40.08 8.70 -20.28
CA PRO A 353 40.13 8.47 -18.84
C PRO A 353 38.78 8.60 -18.14
N LEU A 354 37.90 9.49 -18.64
CA LEU A 354 36.55 9.62 -18.08
C LEU A 354 35.68 8.41 -18.38
N TYR A 355 35.75 7.85 -19.58
CA TYR A 355 35.05 6.61 -19.90
C TYR A 355 35.57 5.43 -19.07
N GLU A 356 36.89 5.34 -18.84
CA GLU A 356 37.47 4.28 -17.97
C GLU A 356 36.96 4.40 -16.52
N GLU A 357 36.90 5.64 -16.00
CA GLU A 357 36.33 5.91 -14.67
C GLU A 357 34.84 5.50 -14.58
N ILE A 358 34.04 5.88 -15.59
CA ILE A 358 32.62 5.54 -15.65
C ILE A 358 32.41 4.02 -15.66
N ILE A 359 33.17 3.28 -16.49
CA ILE A 359 33.07 1.82 -16.56
C ILE A 359 33.37 1.18 -15.19
N GLN A 360 34.39 1.64 -14.46
CA GLN A 360 34.70 1.14 -13.13
C GLN A 360 33.56 1.39 -12.13
N ILE A 361 32.92 2.57 -12.21
CA ILE A 361 31.77 2.91 -11.35
C ILE A 361 30.57 2.03 -11.70
N GLU A 362 30.24 1.89 -12.98
CA GLU A 362 29.11 1.07 -13.45
C GLU A 362 29.28 -0.41 -13.11
N ASP A 363 30.48 -0.97 -13.26
CA ASP A 363 30.80 -2.33 -12.87
C ASP A 363 30.58 -2.53 -11.34
N SER A 364 31.08 -1.59 -10.53
CA SER A 364 30.91 -1.63 -9.07
C SER A 364 29.43 -1.57 -8.65
N ILE A 365 28.65 -0.71 -9.32
CA ILE A 365 27.19 -0.60 -9.08
C ILE A 365 26.48 -1.88 -9.50
N SER A 366 26.80 -2.42 -10.66
CA SER A 366 26.22 -3.66 -11.20
C SER A 366 26.47 -4.85 -10.28
N ASP A 367 27.70 -5.02 -9.78
CA ASP A 367 28.06 -6.05 -8.83
C ASP A 367 27.29 -5.91 -7.50
N ALA A 368 27.17 -4.70 -6.99
CA ALA A 368 26.42 -4.44 -5.76
C ALA A 368 24.92 -4.77 -5.91
N ILE A 369 24.31 -4.38 -7.03
CA ILE A 369 22.90 -4.68 -7.33
C ILE A 369 22.71 -6.18 -7.51
N SER A 370 23.60 -6.87 -8.22
CA SER A 370 23.52 -8.31 -8.47
C SER A 370 23.62 -9.11 -7.16
N ASN A 371 24.54 -8.73 -6.27
CA ASN A 371 24.67 -9.35 -4.96
C ASN A 371 23.43 -9.13 -4.08
N GLN A 372 22.88 -7.91 -4.10
CA GLN A 372 21.66 -7.59 -3.36
C GLN A 372 20.45 -8.40 -3.88
N GLN A 373 20.27 -8.51 -5.20
CA GLN A 373 19.20 -9.31 -5.79
C GLN A 373 19.34 -10.80 -5.43
N LEU A 374 20.57 -11.32 -5.38
CA LEU A 374 20.82 -12.69 -4.95
C LEU A 374 20.38 -12.93 -3.49
N GLU A 375 20.68 -11.99 -2.60
CA GLU A 375 20.22 -12.08 -1.20
C GLU A 375 18.69 -11.98 -1.09
N GLU A 376 18.04 -11.10 -1.84
CA GLU A 376 16.57 -11.01 -1.89
C GLU A 376 15.93 -12.35 -2.34
N ILE A 377 16.48 -12.98 -3.38
CA ILE A 377 16.00 -14.28 -3.86
C ILE A 377 16.16 -15.35 -2.78
N LYS A 378 17.31 -15.38 -2.06
CA LYS A 378 17.53 -16.31 -0.97
C LYS A 378 16.53 -16.11 0.17
N GLU A 379 16.30 -14.85 0.59
CA GLU A 379 15.34 -14.53 1.64
C GLU A 379 13.91 -14.88 1.23
N SER A 380 13.52 -14.56 -0.01
CA SER A 380 12.22 -14.90 -0.58
C SER A 380 12.01 -16.42 -0.63
N TYR A 381 13.03 -17.17 -1.02
CA TYR A 381 13.00 -18.64 -1.03
C TYR A 381 12.84 -19.19 0.39
N HIS A 382 13.60 -18.69 1.35
CA HIS A 382 13.51 -19.11 2.75
C HIS A 382 12.13 -18.79 3.35
N LEU A 383 11.61 -17.60 3.09
CA LEU A 383 10.26 -17.20 3.52
C LEU A 383 9.18 -18.10 2.89
N SER A 384 9.32 -18.45 1.62
CA SER A 384 8.40 -19.36 0.92
C SER A 384 8.40 -20.75 1.54
N GLN A 385 9.56 -21.28 1.93
CA GLN A 385 9.67 -22.55 2.66
C GLN A 385 8.97 -22.49 4.03
N LEU A 386 9.20 -21.44 4.81
CA LEU A 386 8.52 -21.24 6.10
C LEU A 386 6.99 -21.16 5.96
N ILE A 387 6.50 -20.50 4.92
CA ILE A 387 5.05 -20.42 4.63
C ILE A 387 4.48 -21.80 4.29
N LEU A 388 5.22 -22.62 3.50
CA LEU A 388 4.83 -24.00 3.19
C LEU A 388 4.79 -24.87 4.44
N GLU A 389 5.80 -24.80 5.29
CA GLU A 389 5.83 -25.53 6.57
C GLU A 389 4.67 -25.12 7.50
N GLN A 390 4.39 -23.82 7.62
CA GLN A 390 3.24 -23.33 8.37
C GLN A 390 1.91 -23.81 7.77
N GLY A 391 1.80 -23.87 6.45
CA GLY A 391 0.63 -24.41 5.75
C GLY A 391 0.41 -25.88 6.06
N GLN A 392 1.46 -26.69 6.05
CA GLN A 392 1.41 -28.10 6.42
C GLN A 392 1.00 -28.28 7.89
N LEU A 393 1.59 -27.53 8.82
CA LEU A 393 1.23 -27.56 10.24
C LEU A 393 -0.25 -27.21 10.46
N LYS A 394 -0.76 -26.19 9.81
CA LYS A 394 -2.20 -25.85 9.84
C LYS A 394 -3.06 -26.97 9.31
N GLY A 395 -2.64 -27.65 8.25
CA GLY A 395 -3.31 -28.83 7.70
C GLY A 395 -3.38 -29.97 8.71
N TYR A 396 -2.29 -30.29 9.38
CA TYR A 396 -2.25 -31.33 10.44
C TYR A 396 -3.17 -30.96 11.62
N ILE A 397 -3.18 -29.70 12.06
CA ILE A 397 -4.07 -29.23 13.13
C ILE A 397 -5.54 -29.40 12.73
N GLN A 398 -5.91 -29.06 11.50
CA GLN A 398 -7.28 -29.24 10.99
C GLN A 398 -7.70 -30.72 10.97
N ILE A 399 -6.81 -31.62 10.55
CA ILE A 399 -7.07 -33.07 10.56
C ILE A 399 -7.27 -33.58 11.99
N ILE A 400 -6.43 -33.15 12.95
CA ILE A 400 -6.57 -33.55 14.37
C ILE A 400 -7.91 -33.09 14.95
N ILE A 401 -8.32 -31.84 14.66
CA ILE A 401 -9.63 -31.32 15.11
C ILE A 401 -10.78 -32.15 14.51
N LEU A 402 -10.71 -32.50 13.23
CA LEU A 402 -11.74 -33.28 12.54
C LEU A 402 -11.86 -34.70 13.12
N VAL A 403 -10.73 -35.34 13.42
CA VAL A 403 -10.69 -36.64 14.08
C VAL A 403 -11.28 -36.56 15.50
N ALA A 404 -10.92 -35.51 16.26
CA ALA A 404 -11.48 -35.32 17.61
C ALA A 404 -13.01 -35.17 17.60
N VAL A 405 -13.53 -34.35 16.65
CA VAL A 405 -14.98 -34.20 16.47
C VAL A 405 -15.66 -35.54 16.10
N ALA A 406 -15.05 -36.31 15.20
CA ALA A 406 -15.56 -37.61 14.80
C ALA A 406 -15.63 -38.59 16.00
N VAL A 407 -14.61 -38.61 16.87
CA VAL A 407 -14.60 -39.42 18.10
C VAL A 407 -15.68 -38.96 19.06
N ILE A 408 -15.88 -37.69 19.27
CA ILE A 408 -16.94 -37.14 20.12
C ILE A 408 -18.34 -37.55 19.61
N LEU A 409 -18.57 -37.45 18.30
CA LEU A 409 -19.80 -37.86 17.67
C LEU A 409 -20.02 -39.36 17.82
N MET A 410 -19.02 -40.21 17.68
CA MET A 410 -19.09 -41.65 17.89
C MET A 410 -19.47 -41.97 19.34
N LEU A 411 -18.84 -41.34 20.31
CA LEU A 411 -19.17 -41.48 21.73
C LEU A 411 -20.60 -41.02 22.02
N TYR A 412 -21.06 -39.94 21.44
CA TYR A 412 -22.42 -39.45 21.57
C TYR A 412 -23.45 -40.45 20.99
N ILE A 413 -23.17 -41.02 19.83
CA ILE A 413 -24.01 -42.06 19.20
C ILE A 413 -24.09 -43.32 20.12
N MET A 414 -22.94 -43.79 20.60
CA MET A 414 -22.91 -44.94 21.53
C MET A 414 -23.69 -44.64 22.82
N TYR A 415 -23.55 -43.46 23.38
CA TYR A 415 -24.30 -43.03 24.56
C TYR A 415 -25.80 -43.00 24.28
N THR A 416 -26.25 -42.46 23.18
CA THR A 416 -27.68 -42.42 22.81
C THR A 416 -28.25 -43.81 22.56
N ILE A 417 -27.51 -44.73 21.93
CA ILE A 417 -27.90 -46.13 21.75
C ILE A 417 -28.05 -46.81 23.12
N ARG A 418 -27.08 -46.61 24.04
CA ARG A 418 -27.12 -47.16 25.38
C ARG A 418 -28.32 -46.65 26.19
N ILE A 419 -28.58 -45.35 26.16
CA ILE A 419 -29.74 -44.74 26.83
C ILE A 419 -31.05 -45.29 26.26
N ASN A 420 -31.17 -45.42 24.95
CA ASN A 420 -32.37 -45.96 24.33
C ASN A 420 -32.60 -47.45 24.69
N ARG A 421 -31.53 -48.24 24.83
CA ARG A 421 -31.60 -49.65 25.29
C ARG A 421 -32.09 -49.69 26.72
N ILE A 422 -31.51 -48.92 27.63
CA ILE A 422 -31.96 -48.86 29.06
C ILE A 422 -33.40 -48.38 29.15
N ARG A 423 -33.83 -47.39 28.41
CA ARG A 423 -35.19 -46.90 28.33
C ARG A 423 -36.19 -48.05 27.91
N LYS A 424 -35.78 -48.85 26.93
CA LYS A 424 -36.57 -49.95 26.41
C LYS A 424 -36.70 -51.06 27.46
N GLU A 425 -35.62 -51.41 28.16
CA GLU A 425 -35.59 -52.36 29.26
C GLU A 425 -36.44 -51.88 30.43
N LEU A 426 -36.33 -50.63 30.85
CA LEU A 426 -37.12 -50.02 31.90
C LEU A 426 -38.62 -50.08 31.56
N LYS A 427 -38.98 -49.72 30.32
CA LYS A 427 -40.39 -49.76 29.87
C LYS A 427 -40.96 -51.19 29.81
N SER A 428 -40.12 -52.18 29.48
CA SER A 428 -40.53 -53.59 29.53
C SER A 428 -40.72 -54.08 30.96
N SER A 429 -39.84 -53.71 31.90
CA SER A 429 -39.94 -54.00 33.32
C SER A 429 -41.18 -53.37 33.99
N GLU A 430 -41.43 -52.07 33.65
CA GLU A 430 -42.68 -51.40 34.10
C GLU A 430 -43.96 -52.14 33.63
N ARG A 431 -43.96 -52.59 32.36
CA ARG A 431 -45.11 -53.37 31.84
C ARG A 431 -45.27 -54.67 32.59
N GLN A 432 -44.20 -55.43 32.85
CA GLN A 432 -44.22 -56.67 33.60
C GLN A 432 -44.71 -56.43 35.02
N THR A 433 -44.21 -55.36 35.68
CA THR A 433 -44.65 -55.01 37.04
C THR A 433 -46.12 -54.65 37.07
N LYS A 434 -46.62 -53.83 36.15
CA LYS A 434 -48.05 -53.51 36.03
C LYS A 434 -48.91 -54.74 35.79
N GLU A 435 -48.47 -55.66 34.93
CA GLU A 435 -49.21 -56.92 34.67
C GLU A 435 -49.21 -57.84 35.86
N ALA A 436 -48.12 -57.97 36.62
CA ALA A 436 -48.01 -58.69 37.85
C ALA A 436 -48.90 -58.07 38.92
N THR A 437 -48.94 -56.76 39.10
CA THR A 437 -49.83 -56.06 40.03
C THR A 437 -51.27 -56.28 39.67
N ARG A 438 -51.67 -56.19 38.39
CA ARG A 438 -53.03 -56.48 37.94
C ARG A 438 -53.43 -57.91 38.23
N LYS A 439 -52.59 -58.94 37.96
CA LYS A 439 -52.87 -60.35 38.29
C LYS A 439 -53.03 -60.54 39.79
N THR A 440 -52.25 -59.86 40.63
CA THR A 440 -52.33 -59.89 42.06
C THR A 440 -53.66 -59.28 42.57
N GLU A 441 -54.05 -58.14 41.98
CA GLU A 441 -55.36 -57.51 42.29
C GLU A 441 -56.52 -58.39 41.89
N GLU A 442 -56.49 -58.94 40.65
CA GLU A 442 -57.53 -59.89 40.19
C GLU A 442 -57.63 -61.13 41.10
N ALA A 443 -56.50 -61.73 41.51
CA ALA A 443 -56.44 -62.83 42.42
C ALA A 443 -56.99 -62.47 43.82
N ASN A 444 -56.67 -61.26 44.30
CA ASN A 444 -57.15 -60.74 45.59
C ASN A 444 -58.68 -60.47 45.55
N GLU A 445 -59.16 -59.92 44.42
CA GLU A 445 -60.64 -59.80 44.24
C GLU A 445 -61.33 -61.13 44.18
N GLN A 446 -60.78 -62.13 43.47
CA GLN A 446 -61.33 -63.47 43.45
C GLN A 446 -61.36 -64.12 44.86
N LYS A 447 -60.26 -63.97 45.62
CA LYS A 447 -60.16 -64.38 47.00
C LYS A 447 -61.23 -63.74 47.89
N ASN A 448 -61.37 -62.39 47.74
CA ASN A 448 -62.40 -61.67 48.52
C ASN A 448 -63.80 -62.06 48.13
N ARG A 449 -64.10 -62.27 46.83
CA ARG A 449 -65.42 -62.84 46.40
C ARG A 449 -65.64 -64.24 46.94
N PHE A 450 -64.60 -65.09 46.90
CA PHE A 450 -64.71 -66.45 47.50
C PHE A 450 -64.96 -66.38 48.99
N LEU A 451 -64.26 -65.58 49.77
CA LEU A 451 -64.48 -65.38 51.21
C LEU A 451 -65.86 -64.79 51.52
N ALA A 452 -66.33 -63.84 50.70
CA ALA A 452 -67.69 -63.29 50.84
C ALA A 452 -68.75 -64.35 50.59
N ASN A 453 -68.59 -65.17 49.53
CA ASN A 453 -69.49 -66.24 49.19
C ASN A 453 -69.47 -67.36 50.28
N MET A 454 -68.29 -67.74 50.78
CA MET A 454 -68.16 -68.66 51.90
C MET A 454 -68.80 -68.12 53.18
N SER A 455 -68.57 -66.85 53.50
CA SER A 455 -69.21 -66.20 54.66
C SER A 455 -70.75 -66.25 54.56
N HIS A 456 -71.22 -65.98 53.31
CA HIS A 456 -72.68 -66.10 53.08
C HIS A 456 -73.16 -67.52 53.15
N ALA A 457 -72.44 -68.49 52.57
CA ALA A 457 -72.80 -69.94 52.61
C ALA A 457 -72.71 -70.52 54.00
N ILE A 458 -71.89 -70.03 54.91
CA ILE A 458 -71.79 -70.42 56.30
C ILE A 458 -72.87 -69.72 57.12
N ARG A 459 -73.19 -68.48 56.88
CA ARG A 459 -74.14 -67.67 57.62
C ARG A 459 -75.60 -68.20 57.47
N VAL A 460 -75.97 -68.66 56.27
CA VAL A 460 -77.29 -69.15 55.96
C VAL A 460 -77.62 -70.45 56.78
N PRO A 461 -76.81 -71.52 56.79
CA PRO A 461 -77.07 -72.70 57.61
C PRO A 461 -76.94 -72.39 59.10
N LEU A 462 -76.02 -71.48 59.50
CA LEU A 462 -75.90 -71.11 60.93
C LEU A 462 -77.15 -70.38 61.45
N HIS A 463 -77.74 -69.51 60.65
CA HIS A 463 -78.98 -68.83 60.97
C HIS A 463 -80.16 -69.84 61.05
N SER A 464 -80.14 -70.86 60.19
CA SER A 464 -81.16 -71.91 60.25
C SER A 464 -81.00 -72.74 61.51
N VAL A 465 -79.76 -73.06 61.92
CA VAL A 465 -79.50 -73.81 63.17
C VAL A 465 -79.83 -72.99 64.41
N VAL A 466 -79.46 -71.70 64.43
CA VAL A 466 -79.83 -70.81 65.57
C VAL A 466 -81.34 -70.58 65.64
N GLY A 467 -82.02 -70.44 64.47
CA GLY A 467 -83.49 -70.34 64.41
C GLY A 467 -84.23 -71.59 64.94
N PHE A 468 -83.65 -72.76 64.67
CA PHE A 468 -84.22 -74.03 65.23
C PHE A 468 -83.92 -74.18 66.70
N SER A 469 -82.82 -73.63 67.22
CA SER A 469 -82.53 -73.75 68.69
C SER A 469 -83.34 -72.79 69.57
N GLN A 470 -84.15 -71.91 69.02
CA GLN A 470 -85.04 -70.98 69.72
C GLN A 470 -86.49 -71.44 69.70
N LEU A 471 -86.73 -72.60 69.11
CA LEU A 471 -88.05 -73.20 69.02
C LEU A 471 -88.21 -74.54 69.87
N ILE A 472 -87.19 -74.84 70.69
CA ILE A 472 -87.27 -75.89 71.75
C ILE A 472 -87.11 -75.09 73.05
#